data_17e7cfb3dc735f76b9fc262318c43d50
#
_entry.id   17e7cfb3dc735f76b9fc262318c43d50
#
_cell.length_a   1.000
_cell.length_b   1.000
_cell.length_c   1.000
_cell.angle_alpha   90.00
_cell.angle_beta   90.00
_cell.angle_gamma   90.00
#
_symmetry.space_group_name_H-M   'P 1'
#
loop_
_entity.id
_entity.type
_entity.pdbx_description
1 polymer ?
#
loop_
_entity_poly.entity_id
_entity_poly.type
_entity_poly.pdbx_seq_one_letter_code
_entity_poly.pdbx_strand_id
1 'polypeptide(L)'
;MRKSVFTGGAATAAALALVLGGCSSGGTTTEPESTDQSGDAGAVEATEGELTVWVDETREAAVKAAAEQFTETTGTKVNLVLKNFDEIRADFTAQVPTGKGPDITVGAHDWLGELTANGVVAPIELGDKAGEFEDAAISAFTFDGSLYGLPYAIENIALIRNVALAPEAPATWEDAMAAADAAGTKYKFLVQMNGEEGDPYTFYPLQTSFGSTVFKQNDDGSFTNELNLATGGDEFAQFLADNGPKGTDVFNQDRTYDIVVDAFAKGESPFLIGGPWMLDSFGDVELSVDPVPSAGGEAAAPFAGVQGFYLSAQSKNPLIATDFMVNYLSTEEAQLAMYEAGGRPPALKAAAEVAAEDPITAGFIAAGADAQPMPSIPEMAAVWTPWGRTEAQIIAGSVDPAEAWAKMITDIQAEIG
;
A
#
# COMPACT_ATOMS: atom_id res chain seq x y z
N MET A 1 49.57 31.77 29.07
CA MET A 1 49.76 33.24 29.18
C MET A 1 48.55 33.93 28.60
N ARG A 2 47.95 34.80 29.41
CA ARG A 2 46.94 35.88 29.18
C ARG A 2 45.54 35.41 28.70
N LYS A 3 44.48 35.27 29.55
CA LYS A 3 43.75 36.37 30.30
C LYS A 3 43.30 37.49 29.36
N SER A 4 41.99 37.74 29.19
CA SER A 4 41.06 38.48 30.07
C SER A 4 39.69 38.53 29.41
N VAL A 5 38.54 38.30 29.98
CA VAL A 5 37.84 38.93 31.10
C VAL A 5 36.84 40.03 30.63
N PHE A 6 35.54 39.78 30.97
CA PHE A 6 34.43 40.69 31.36
C PHE A 6 33.82 41.65 30.31
N THR A 7 32.57 41.97 30.26
CA THR A 7 31.42 42.23 31.14
C THR A 7 30.19 42.38 30.27
N GLY A 8 28.94 42.07 30.52
CA GLY A 8 28.13 42.30 31.70
C GLY A 8 27.00 43.29 31.43
N GLY A 9 25.76 42.91 31.77
CA GLY A 9 24.70 43.85 32.06
C GLY A 9 23.62 43.98 30.98
N ALA A 10 22.36 44.05 31.19
CA ALA A 10 21.42 44.07 32.30
C ALA A 10 20.02 44.15 31.70
N ALA A 11 19.07 43.59 32.40
CA ALA A 11 17.65 43.61 32.12
C ALA A 11 17.01 44.99 32.13
N THR A 12 15.90 45.15 31.41
CA THR A 12 14.80 46.01 31.86
C THR A 12 13.46 45.55 31.30
N ALA A 13 12.51 45.47 32.19
CA ALA A 13 11.10 45.11 32.01
C ALA A 13 10.24 46.39 31.84
N ALA A 14 8.97 46.14 31.58
CA ALA A 14 7.79 47.01 31.66
C ALA A 14 7.37 47.68 30.34
N ALA A 15 6.09 47.88 30.01
CA ALA A 15 4.80 47.72 30.66
C ALA A 15 3.66 47.83 29.64
N LEU A 16 2.49 47.38 30.03
CA LEU A 16 1.18 47.53 29.37
C LEU A 16 0.85 48.90 28.84
N ALA A 17 0.10 48.97 27.73
CA ALA A 17 -0.97 49.97 27.56
C ALA A 17 -2.06 49.43 26.60
N LEU A 18 -3.24 49.22 27.11
CA LEU A 18 -4.51 49.15 26.38
C LEU A 18 -4.89 50.55 25.86
N VAL A 19 -5.34 50.65 24.59
CA VAL A 19 -6.27 51.72 24.18
C VAL A 19 -7.27 51.14 23.17
N LEU A 20 -8.53 51.29 23.56
CA LEU A 20 -9.74 51.12 22.75
C LEU A 20 -9.95 52.31 21.82
N GLY A 21 -10.52 52.05 20.66
CA GLY A 21 -11.42 53.00 20.04
C GLY A 21 -11.26 53.27 18.55
N GLY A 22 -12.36 53.04 17.83
CA GLY A 22 -12.70 53.91 16.71
C GLY A 22 -12.91 53.28 15.35
N CYS A 23 -14.17 53.06 15.00
CA CYS A 23 -14.66 52.79 13.62
C CYS A 23 -14.34 53.96 12.66
N SER A 24 -13.96 53.67 11.44
CA SER A 24 -14.48 54.39 10.26
C SER A 24 -14.14 53.70 8.96
N SER A 25 -15.10 53.65 8.08
CA SER A 25 -15.29 53.10 6.74
C SER A 25 -14.26 53.54 5.69
N GLY A 26 -14.01 52.63 4.71
CA GLY A 26 -13.82 53.06 3.31
C GLY A 26 -12.76 52.32 2.52
N GLY A 27 -13.17 51.49 1.53
CA GLY A 27 -12.54 51.43 0.22
C GLY A 27 -11.60 50.25 -0.09
N THR A 28 -12.17 49.18 -0.64
CA THR A 28 -11.74 48.31 -1.75
C THR A 28 -10.31 48.39 -2.28
N THR A 29 -9.58 47.29 -2.19
CA THR A 29 -8.93 46.64 -3.36
C THR A 29 -8.54 45.21 -2.95
N THR A 30 -9.10 44.24 -3.70
CA THR A 30 -8.90 42.79 -3.53
C THR A 30 -7.66 42.39 -4.33
N GLU A 31 -6.61 41.94 -3.67
CA GLU A 31 -5.64 41.01 -4.24
C GLU A 31 -5.92 39.61 -3.66
N PRO A 32 -5.85 38.55 -4.46
CA PRO A 32 -6.07 37.21 -3.93
C PRO A 32 -4.80 36.72 -3.24
N GLU A 33 -4.85 36.63 -1.92
CA GLU A 33 -3.91 35.80 -1.16
C GLU A 33 -4.13 34.32 -1.54
N SER A 34 -3.09 33.71 -2.07
CA SER A 34 -2.96 32.27 -2.17
C SER A 34 -2.90 31.68 -0.75
N THR A 35 -4.00 31.18 -0.27
CA THR A 35 -4.01 30.33 0.93
C THR A 35 -3.47 28.95 0.55
N ASP A 36 -2.21 28.74 0.89
CA ASP A 36 -1.60 27.43 1.07
C ASP A 36 -2.36 26.73 2.22
N GLN A 37 -3.36 25.94 1.87
CA GLN A 37 -4.02 25.04 2.82
C GLN A 37 -3.33 23.67 2.77
N SER A 38 -2.14 23.58 3.34
CA SER A 38 -1.72 22.33 3.99
C SER A 38 -2.61 22.18 5.24
N GLY A 39 -3.83 21.65 5.02
CA GLY A 39 -4.73 21.32 6.11
C GLY A 39 -4.20 20.12 6.85
N ASP A 40 -3.66 20.35 8.03
CA ASP A 40 -3.68 19.39 9.11
C ASP A 40 -5.13 18.88 9.23
N ALA A 41 -5.39 17.66 8.71
CA ALA A 41 -6.67 16.99 8.87
C ALA A 41 -6.80 16.67 10.36
N GLY A 42 -7.38 17.58 11.11
CA GLY A 42 -7.56 17.48 12.54
C GLY A 42 -8.11 16.11 12.89
N ALA A 43 -7.42 15.41 13.80
CA ALA A 43 -7.82 14.12 14.31
C ALA A 43 -9.28 14.19 14.76
N VAL A 44 -10.18 13.54 14.04
CA VAL A 44 -11.58 13.38 14.48
C VAL A 44 -11.55 12.35 15.59
N GLU A 45 -11.72 12.83 16.84
CA GLU A 45 -11.80 11.91 17.99
C GLU A 45 -13.07 11.07 17.88
N ALA A 46 -12.94 9.74 18.07
CA ALA A 46 -14.08 8.83 18.13
C ALA A 46 -15.08 9.28 19.21
N THR A 47 -16.35 9.39 18.81
CA THR A 47 -17.45 9.85 19.68
C THR A 47 -18.35 8.68 20.02
N GLU A 48 -18.78 8.55 21.28
CA GLU A 48 -19.75 7.51 21.68
C GLU A 48 -21.08 7.69 20.93
N GLY A 49 -21.53 6.61 20.27
CA GLY A 49 -22.77 6.60 19.47
C GLY A 49 -22.60 7.03 18.00
N GLU A 50 -21.40 7.38 17.56
CA GLU A 50 -21.05 7.61 16.16
C GLU A 50 -19.82 6.78 15.81
N LEU A 51 -19.70 6.30 14.55
CA LEU A 51 -18.53 5.59 14.08
C LEU A 51 -17.54 6.55 13.39
N THR A 52 -16.25 6.30 13.58
CA THR A 52 -15.17 6.91 12.80
C THR A 52 -14.44 5.82 12.03
N VAL A 53 -14.35 5.96 10.70
CA VAL A 53 -13.72 4.99 9.82
C VAL A 53 -12.60 5.68 9.03
N TRP A 54 -11.38 5.14 9.09
CA TRP A 54 -10.29 5.60 8.24
C TRP A 54 -10.29 4.82 6.94
N VAL A 55 -10.29 5.55 5.84
CA VAL A 55 -10.29 5.04 4.47
C VAL A 55 -9.30 5.84 3.62
N ASP A 56 -8.90 5.30 2.49
CA ASP A 56 -8.20 6.04 1.43
C ASP A 56 -9.14 6.40 0.27
N GLU A 57 -8.60 7.12 -0.70
CA GLU A 57 -9.37 7.64 -1.83
C GLU A 57 -10.00 6.54 -2.70
N THR A 58 -9.36 5.37 -2.81
CA THR A 58 -9.86 4.27 -3.66
C THR A 58 -11.02 3.52 -3.02
N ARG A 59 -11.27 3.68 -1.72
CA ARG A 59 -12.33 3.00 -0.96
C ARG A 59 -13.41 3.95 -0.45
N GLU A 60 -13.13 5.26 -0.44
CA GLU A 60 -14.01 6.27 0.16
C GLU A 60 -15.44 6.19 -0.38
N ALA A 61 -15.61 6.15 -1.71
CA ALA A 61 -16.93 6.18 -2.35
C ALA A 61 -17.78 4.96 -1.97
N ALA A 62 -17.21 3.76 -1.99
CA ALA A 62 -17.92 2.52 -1.66
C ALA A 62 -18.26 2.43 -0.17
N VAL A 63 -17.29 2.75 0.71
CA VAL A 63 -17.53 2.76 2.16
C VAL A 63 -18.55 3.83 2.56
N LYS A 64 -18.57 4.97 1.85
CA LYS A 64 -19.57 6.02 2.05
C LYS A 64 -20.98 5.54 1.72
N ALA A 65 -21.17 4.81 0.61
CA ALA A 65 -22.48 4.26 0.26
C ALA A 65 -22.99 3.29 1.34
N ALA A 66 -22.14 2.37 1.82
CA ALA A 66 -22.49 1.48 2.93
C ALA A 66 -22.77 2.24 4.23
N ALA A 67 -22.03 3.32 4.53
CA ALA A 67 -22.22 4.17 5.70
C ALA A 67 -23.54 4.96 5.65
N GLU A 68 -23.94 5.43 4.47
CA GLU A 68 -25.25 6.08 4.28
C GLU A 68 -26.39 5.09 4.51
N GLN A 69 -26.32 3.88 3.96
CA GLN A 69 -27.31 2.83 4.20
C GLN A 69 -27.38 2.42 5.68
N PHE A 70 -26.24 2.30 6.35
CA PHE A 70 -26.18 2.03 7.80
C PHE A 70 -26.84 3.14 8.60
N THR A 71 -26.55 4.40 8.28
CA THR A 71 -27.11 5.57 8.96
C THR A 71 -28.62 5.65 8.75
N GLU A 72 -29.12 5.41 7.54
CA GLU A 72 -30.57 5.40 7.24
C GLU A 72 -31.30 4.30 8.02
N THR A 73 -30.68 3.14 8.18
CA THR A 73 -31.30 1.98 8.81
C THR A 73 -31.25 2.06 10.34
N THR A 74 -30.13 2.49 10.91
CA THR A 74 -29.86 2.41 12.36
C THR A 74 -29.98 3.77 13.08
N GLY A 75 -29.90 4.88 12.33
CA GLY A 75 -29.77 6.23 12.87
C GLY A 75 -28.36 6.58 13.35
N THR A 76 -27.40 5.66 13.27
CA THR A 76 -26.02 5.87 13.72
C THR A 76 -25.22 6.55 12.61
N LYS A 77 -24.59 7.66 12.94
CA LYS A 77 -23.72 8.38 11.99
C LYS A 77 -22.37 7.69 11.83
N VAL A 78 -21.88 7.61 10.59
CA VAL A 78 -20.55 7.13 10.25
C VAL A 78 -19.75 8.30 9.68
N ASN A 79 -18.63 8.64 10.33
CA ASN A 79 -17.72 9.70 9.90
C ASN A 79 -16.51 9.05 9.18
N LEU A 80 -16.37 9.32 7.89
CA LEU A 80 -15.21 8.89 7.14
C LEU A 80 -14.07 9.91 7.28
N VAL A 81 -12.87 9.41 7.50
CA VAL A 81 -11.64 10.21 7.55
C VAL A 81 -10.72 9.71 6.46
N LEU A 82 -10.50 10.56 5.45
CA LEU A 82 -9.60 10.25 4.35
C LEU A 82 -8.15 10.30 4.82
N LYS A 83 -7.40 9.25 4.52
CA LYS A 83 -6.00 9.09 4.86
C LYS A 83 -5.20 8.63 3.63
N ASN A 84 -3.91 8.97 3.60
CA ASN A 84 -2.99 8.30 2.68
C ASN A 84 -2.79 6.85 3.15
N PHE A 85 -2.97 5.87 2.24
CA PHE A 85 -2.87 4.45 2.58
C PHE A 85 -1.52 4.09 3.19
N ASP A 86 -0.42 4.64 2.68
CA ASP A 86 0.94 4.37 3.16
C ASP A 86 1.19 4.84 4.61
N GLU A 87 0.38 5.80 5.09
CA GLU A 87 0.50 6.36 6.44
C GLU A 87 -0.46 5.70 7.44
N ILE A 88 -1.52 5.01 6.96
CA ILE A 88 -2.58 4.46 7.83
C ILE A 88 -2.01 3.54 8.89
N ARG A 89 -1.11 2.60 8.54
CA ARG A 89 -0.55 1.63 9.49
C ARG A 89 0.18 2.31 10.65
N ALA A 90 1.09 3.22 10.34
CA ALA A 90 1.87 3.94 11.34
C ALA A 90 0.98 4.84 12.21
N ASP A 91 0.06 5.57 11.59
CA ASP A 91 -0.90 6.43 12.29
C ASP A 91 -1.79 5.62 13.23
N PHE A 92 -2.34 4.49 12.76
CA PHE A 92 -3.22 3.62 13.55
C PHE A 92 -2.49 3.04 14.76
N THR A 93 -1.30 2.49 14.55
CA THR A 93 -0.43 1.95 15.61
C THR A 93 -0.08 3.02 16.67
N ALA A 94 0.17 4.25 16.24
CA ALA A 94 0.52 5.36 17.14
C ALA A 94 -0.69 5.97 17.86
N GLN A 95 -1.85 6.09 17.18
CA GLN A 95 -2.98 6.86 17.69
C GLN A 95 -3.96 6.03 18.53
N VAL A 96 -4.17 4.74 18.18
CA VAL A 96 -5.10 3.87 18.93
C VAL A 96 -4.77 3.80 20.43
N PRO A 97 -3.51 3.57 20.89
CA PRO A 97 -3.21 3.51 22.32
C PRO A 97 -3.47 4.82 23.06
N THR A 98 -3.54 5.94 22.34
CA THR A 98 -3.83 7.26 22.94
C THR A 98 -5.33 7.60 22.98
N GLY A 99 -6.20 6.71 22.45
CA GLY A 99 -7.64 6.92 22.34
C GLY A 99 -8.06 7.90 21.24
N LYS A 100 -7.15 8.22 20.30
CA LYS A 100 -7.39 9.13 19.16
C LYS A 100 -7.53 8.40 17.82
N GLY A 101 -7.45 7.08 17.82
CA GLY A 101 -7.66 6.26 16.64
C GLY A 101 -9.14 6.19 16.23
N PRO A 102 -9.43 5.62 15.03
CA PRO A 102 -10.79 5.36 14.56
C PRO A 102 -11.43 4.18 15.28
N ASP A 103 -12.71 3.92 15.01
CA ASP A 103 -13.36 2.65 15.36
C ASP A 103 -12.98 1.53 14.39
N ILE A 104 -12.87 1.87 13.08
CA ILE A 104 -12.53 0.94 12.00
C ILE A 104 -11.47 1.59 11.12
N THR A 105 -10.53 0.81 10.62
CA THR A 105 -9.58 1.24 9.59
C THR A 105 -9.47 0.22 8.47
N VAL A 106 -9.30 0.68 7.23
CA VAL A 106 -8.86 -0.16 6.13
C VAL A 106 -7.39 -0.53 6.32
N GLY A 107 -6.98 -1.69 5.82
CA GLY A 107 -5.57 -2.09 5.86
C GLY A 107 -5.30 -3.42 5.17
N ALA A 108 -4.01 -3.67 4.93
CA ALA A 108 -3.52 -4.90 4.34
C ALA A 108 -3.28 -5.97 5.42
N HIS A 109 -3.39 -7.25 5.03
CA HIS A 109 -3.30 -8.36 5.97
C HIS A 109 -1.90 -8.56 6.57
N ASP A 110 -0.84 -8.18 5.86
CA ASP A 110 0.55 -8.25 6.35
C ASP A 110 0.82 -7.34 7.56
N TRP A 111 -0.08 -6.37 7.82
CA TRP A 111 -0.02 -5.54 9.04
C TRP A 111 -0.44 -6.31 10.30
N LEU A 112 -1.16 -7.43 10.13
CA LEU A 112 -1.83 -8.14 11.22
C LEU A 112 -0.88 -8.51 12.36
N GLY A 113 0.31 -9.03 12.04
CA GLY A 113 1.32 -9.40 13.03
C GLY A 113 1.74 -8.21 13.89
N GLU A 114 2.07 -7.08 13.27
CA GLU A 114 2.42 -5.83 13.96
C GLU A 114 1.25 -5.30 14.79
N LEU A 115 0.06 -5.23 14.21
CA LEU A 115 -1.12 -4.67 14.88
C LEU A 115 -1.56 -5.49 16.08
N THR A 116 -1.48 -6.82 16.01
CA THR A 116 -1.77 -7.72 17.13
C THR A 116 -0.70 -7.64 18.21
N ALA A 117 0.59 -7.60 17.83
CA ALA A 117 1.70 -7.44 18.78
C ALA A 117 1.61 -6.12 19.56
N ASN A 118 1.14 -5.05 18.92
CA ASN A 118 0.90 -3.75 19.57
C ASN A 118 -0.45 -3.66 20.30
N GLY A 119 -1.32 -4.70 20.20
CA GLY A 119 -2.63 -4.72 20.87
C GLY A 119 -3.58 -3.63 20.39
N VAL A 120 -3.47 -3.19 19.12
CA VAL A 120 -4.27 -2.08 18.58
C VAL A 120 -5.51 -2.54 17.80
N VAL A 121 -5.63 -3.84 17.50
CA VAL A 121 -6.79 -4.45 16.81
C VAL A 121 -7.54 -5.39 17.75
N ALA A 122 -8.84 -5.50 17.54
CA ALA A 122 -9.71 -6.44 18.24
C ALA A 122 -10.19 -7.54 17.29
N PRO A 123 -10.40 -8.77 17.80
CA PRO A 123 -10.98 -9.84 16.99
C PRO A 123 -12.42 -9.54 16.62
N ILE A 124 -12.86 -10.05 15.48
CA ILE A 124 -14.23 -10.01 14.99
C ILE A 124 -14.76 -11.43 14.76
N GLU A 125 -16.07 -11.58 14.74
CA GLU A 125 -16.72 -12.83 14.44
C GLU A 125 -17.68 -12.67 13.26
N LEU A 126 -17.42 -13.36 12.16
CA LEU A 126 -18.32 -13.40 11.00
C LEU A 126 -19.40 -14.48 11.11
N GLY A 127 -19.26 -15.43 12.04
CA GLY A 127 -20.15 -16.58 12.16
C GLY A 127 -20.21 -17.39 10.86
N ASP A 128 -21.42 -17.75 10.44
CA ASP A 128 -21.63 -18.55 9.21
C ASP A 128 -21.19 -17.79 7.94
N LYS A 129 -21.12 -16.47 7.97
CA LYS A 129 -20.68 -15.65 6.84
C LYS A 129 -19.20 -15.86 6.46
N ALA A 130 -18.36 -16.35 7.39
CA ALA A 130 -16.96 -16.63 7.07
C ALA A 130 -16.82 -17.59 5.87
N GLY A 131 -17.72 -18.57 5.72
CA GLY A 131 -17.74 -19.50 4.60
C GLY A 131 -18.13 -18.90 3.24
N GLU A 132 -18.64 -17.66 3.22
CA GLU A 132 -19.00 -16.94 1.99
C GLU A 132 -17.78 -16.25 1.35
N PHE A 133 -16.69 -16.08 2.11
CA PHE A 133 -15.42 -15.51 1.65
C PHE A 133 -14.46 -16.60 1.17
N GLU A 134 -13.51 -16.21 0.33
CA GLU A 134 -12.40 -17.07 -0.07
C GLU A 134 -11.59 -17.50 1.16
N ASP A 135 -11.26 -18.78 1.24
CA ASP A 135 -10.57 -19.37 2.39
C ASP A 135 -9.19 -18.70 2.64
N ALA A 136 -8.51 -18.33 1.55
CA ALA A 136 -7.25 -17.59 1.62
C ALA A 136 -7.41 -16.20 2.27
N ALA A 137 -8.53 -15.53 1.99
CA ALA A 137 -8.81 -14.20 2.56
C ALA A 137 -9.11 -14.27 4.07
N ILE A 138 -9.87 -15.25 4.50
CA ILE A 138 -10.13 -15.51 5.93
C ILE A 138 -8.82 -15.88 6.65
N SER A 139 -8.02 -16.77 6.04
CA SER A 139 -6.74 -17.20 6.62
C SER A 139 -5.77 -16.04 6.79
N ALA A 140 -5.72 -15.12 5.81
CA ALA A 140 -4.84 -13.95 5.83
C ALA A 140 -5.11 -13.00 7.02
N PHE A 141 -6.37 -12.89 7.47
CA PHE A 141 -6.74 -12.06 8.62
C PHE A 141 -6.89 -12.88 9.93
N THR A 142 -6.50 -14.16 9.92
CA THR A 142 -6.53 -15.02 11.11
C THR A 142 -5.17 -15.08 11.78
N PHE A 143 -5.11 -14.78 13.06
CA PHE A 143 -3.92 -14.86 13.89
C PHE A 143 -4.26 -15.56 15.21
N ASP A 144 -3.47 -16.56 15.61
CA ASP A 144 -3.72 -17.36 16.83
C ASP A 144 -5.15 -17.91 16.91
N GLY A 145 -5.71 -18.32 15.77
CA GLY A 145 -7.05 -18.91 15.67
C GLY A 145 -8.21 -17.90 15.80
N SER A 146 -7.94 -16.61 15.84
CA SER A 146 -8.94 -15.53 15.88
C SER A 146 -8.89 -14.70 14.60
N LEU A 147 -10.05 -14.34 14.06
CA LEU A 147 -10.16 -13.43 12.91
C LEU A 147 -10.12 -11.97 13.39
N TYR A 148 -9.25 -11.16 12.82
CA TYR A 148 -9.05 -9.76 13.22
C TYR A 148 -9.52 -8.74 12.18
N GLY A 149 -9.83 -9.16 10.95
CA GLY A 149 -10.28 -8.26 9.91
C GLY A 149 -11.38 -8.85 9.05
N LEU A 150 -12.24 -7.98 8.50
CA LEU A 150 -13.18 -8.31 7.44
C LEU A 150 -12.47 -8.18 6.10
N PRO A 151 -12.18 -9.26 5.36
CA PRO A 151 -11.59 -9.14 4.04
C PRO A 151 -12.58 -8.54 3.05
N TYR A 152 -12.07 -7.76 2.07
CA TYR A 152 -12.91 -7.29 0.97
C TYR A 152 -12.29 -7.55 -0.41
N ALA A 153 -10.96 -7.70 -0.52
CA ALA A 153 -10.30 -7.96 -1.80
C ALA A 153 -9.10 -8.88 -1.65
N ILE A 154 -8.85 -9.66 -2.70
CA ILE A 154 -7.59 -10.38 -2.91
C ILE A 154 -6.93 -9.77 -4.14
N GLU A 155 -5.71 -9.28 -4.00
CA GLU A 155 -5.00 -8.56 -5.06
C GLU A 155 -3.59 -9.09 -5.27
N ASN A 156 -3.09 -8.89 -6.46
CA ASN A 156 -1.69 -9.05 -6.84
C ASN A 156 -1.31 -8.01 -7.87
N ILE A 157 -0.03 -7.76 -8.02
CA ILE A 157 0.49 -7.01 -9.16
C ILE A 157 0.74 -7.95 -10.34
N ALA A 158 0.74 -7.38 -11.54
CA ALA A 158 0.91 -8.11 -12.79
C ALA A 158 1.63 -7.24 -13.83
N LEU A 159 1.91 -7.80 -14.99
CA LEU A 159 2.29 -7.02 -16.16
C LEU A 159 1.04 -6.40 -16.77
N ILE A 160 0.92 -5.08 -16.73
CA ILE A 160 -0.07 -4.32 -17.49
C ILE A 160 0.55 -3.94 -18.82
N ARG A 161 -0.03 -4.42 -19.90
CA ARG A 161 0.52 -4.28 -21.25
C ARG A 161 -0.38 -3.42 -22.13
N ASN A 162 0.22 -2.45 -22.83
CA ASN A 162 -0.44 -1.70 -23.89
C ASN A 162 -0.43 -2.53 -25.18
N VAL A 163 -1.57 -3.10 -25.54
CA VAL A 163 -1.72 -4.04 -26.66
C VAL A 163 -1.34 -3.41 -28.01
N ALA A 164 -1.60 -2.11 -28.17
CA ALA A 164 -1.23 -1.40 -29.41
C ALA A 164 0.28 -1.26 -29.61
N LEU A 165 1.08 -1.24 -28.52
CA LEU A 165 2.53 -1.10 -28.55
C LEU A 165 3.24 -2.46 -28.49
N ALA A 166 2.66 -3.43 -27.79
CA ALA A 166 3.19 -4.80 -27.67
C ALA A 166 2.01 -5.79 -27.80
N PRO A 167 1.71 -6.30 -29.00
CA PRO A 167 0.57 -7.21 -29.23
C PRO A 167 0.67 -8.54 -28.49
N GLU A 168 1.89 -9.05 -28.26
CA GLU A 168 2.13 -10.33 -27.64
C GLU A 168 2.68 -10.15 -26.21
N ALA A 169 2.27 -11.04 -25.28
CA ALA A 169 2.78 -11.06 -23.92
C ALA A 169 4.21 -11.62 -23.90
N PRO A 170 5.18 -10.92 -23.29
CA PRO A 170 6.55 -11.43 -23.16
C PRO A 170 6.63 -12.51 -22.06
N ALA A 171 7.32 -13.62 -22.35
CA ALA A 171 7.54 -14.67 -21.35
C ALA A 171 8.79 -14.41 -20.49
N THR A 172 9.80 -13.76 -21.06
CA THR A 172 11.07 -13.44 -20.39
C THR A 172 11.35 -11.95 -20.40
N TRP A 173 12.26 -11.53 -19.52
CA TRP A 173 12.74 -10.13 -19.49
C TRP A 173 13.35 -9.72 -20.83
N GLU A 174 14.11 -10.61 -21.47
CA GLU A 174 14.72 -10.38 -22.78
C GLU A 174 13.67 -10.17 -23.86
N ASP A 175 12.57 -10.96 -23.84
CA ASP A 175 11.46 -10.80 -24.78
C ASP A 175 10.78 -9.43 -24.58
N ALA A 176 10.58 -9.02 -23.29
CA ALA A 176 10.02 -7.73 -22.98
C ALA A 176 10.89 -6.57 -23.48
N MET A 177 12.21 -6.65 -23.28
CA MET A 177 13.14 -5.63 -23.77
C MET A 177 13.17 -5.59 -25.31
N ALA A 178 13.13 -6.73 -25.99
CA ALA A 178 13.08 -6.79 -27.44
C ALA A 178 11.78 -6.19 -28.00
N ALA A 179 10.64 -6.47 -27.38
CA ALA A 179 9.36 -5.89 -27.76
C ALA A 179 9.32 -4.37 -27.51
N ALA A 180 9.88 -3.91 -26.40
CA ALA A 180 9.98 -2.49 -26.07
C ALA A 180 10.90 -1.73 -27.06
N ASP A 181 12.02 -2.33 -27.47
CA ASP A 181 12.90 -1.77 -28.49
C ASP A 181 12.19 -1.66 -29.85
N ALA A 182 11.34 -2.63 -30.19
CA ALA A 182 10.54 -2.59 -31.41
C ALA A 182 9.44 -1.52 -31.35
N ALA A 183 8.84 -1.29 -30.18
CA ALA A 183 7.85 -0.25 -29.96
C ALA A 183 8.45 1.18 -30.06
N GLY A 184 9.72 1.33 -29.72
CA GLY A 184 10.46 2.60 -29.83
C GLY A 184 9.94 3.73 -28.98
N THR A 185 9.34 3.41 -27.85
CA THR A 185 8.74 4.36 -26.89
C THR A 185 9.80 5.02 -26.00
N LYS A 186 9.40 6.04 -25.25
CA LYS A 186 10.28 6.79 -24.33
C LYS A 186 10.83 5.92 -23.21
N TYR A 187 9.99 5.04 -22.65
CA TYR A 187 10.36 4.09 -21.62
C TYR A 187 10.18 2.66 -22.18
N LYS A 188 11.16 1.78 -21.96
CA LYS A 188 11.06 0.39 -22.35
C LYS A 188 10.11 -0.39 -21.46
N PHE A 189 10.16 -0.10 -20.17
CA PHE A 189 9.41 -0.77 -19.12
C PHE A 189 9.23 0.20 -17.95
N LEU A 190 8.09 0.20 -17.33
CA LEU A 190 7.79 1.03 -16.16
C LEU A 190 7.65 0.14 -14.92
N VAL A 191 8.42 0.47 -13.90
CA VAL A 191 8.28 -0.05 -12.54
C VAL A 191 8.36 1.14 -11.62
N GLN A 192 7.36 1.31 -10.76
CA GLN A 192 7.37 2.43 -9.81
C GLN A 192 8.47 2.26 -8.78
N MET A 193 8.95 3.38 -8.29
CA MET A 193 9.88 3.51 -7.18
C MET A 193 9.35 4.56 -6.21
N ASN A 194 9.64 4.41 -4.94
CA ASN A 194 9.29 5.39 -3.91
C ASN A 194 10.52 6.21 -3.49
N GLY A 195 11.22 6.75 -4.47
CA GLY A 195 12.46 7.50 -4.26
C GLY A 195 13.54 6.67 -3.58
N GLU A 196 14.11 7.20 -2.49
CA GLU A 196 15.13 6.53 -1.68
C GLU A 196 14.57 5.41 -0.79
N GLU A 197 13.26 5.36 -0.58
CA GLU A 197 12.61 4.31 0.21
C GLU A 197 12.45 2.99 -0.57
N GLY A 198 12.56 3.03 -1.90
CA GLY A 198 12.37 1.87 -2.76
C GLY A 198 10.91 1.42 -2.86
N ASP A 199 10.67 0.30 -3.54
CA ASP A 199 9.35 -0.32 -3.62
C ASP A 199 9.48 -1.85 -3.79
N PRO A 200 9.86 -2.57 -2.74
CA PRO A 200 10.09 -4.01 -2.83
C PRO A 200 8.81 -4.81 -3.13
N TYR A 201 7.63 -4.27 -2.84
CA TYR A 201 6.37 -4.89 -3.23
C TYR A 201 6.24 -4.98 -4.76
N THR A 202 6.51 -3.87 -5.46
CA THR A 202 6.42 -3.83 -6.93
C THR A 202 7.56 -4.60 -7.60
N PHE A 203 8.75 -4.68 -6.99
CA PHE A 203 9.88 -5.46 -7.51
C PHE A 203 9.82 -6.95 -7.16
N TYR A 204 8.97 -7.36 -6.22
CA TYR A 204 8.93 -8.74 -5.71
C TYR A 204 8.77 -9.83 -6.79
N PRO A 205 7.88 -9.73 -7.80
CA PRO A 205 7.80 -10.76 -8.84
C PRO A 205 9.10 -10.89 -9.65
N LEU A 206 9.82 -9.80 -9.89
CA LEU A 206 11.15 -9.89 -10.50
C LEU A 206 12.14 -10.61 -9.60
N GLN A 207 12.12 -10.33 -8.28
CA GLN A 207 12.97 -10.99 -7.28
C GLN A 207 12.70 -12.49 -7.19
N THR A 208 11.42 -12.89 -7.13
CA THR A 208 11.05 -14.31 -7.06
C THR A 208 11.46 -15.09 -8.29
N SER A 209 11.57 -14.44 -9.45
CA SER A 209 12.08 -15.08 -10.67
C SER A 209 13.53 -15.55 -10.55
N PHE A 210 14.29 -15.07 -9.56
CA PHE A 210 15.61 -15.56 -9.17
C PHE A 210 15.55 -16.58 -8.01
N GLY A 211 14.36 -16.97 -7.57
CA GLY A 211 14.15 -17.88 -6.42
C GLY A 211 14.24 -17.20 -5.04
N SER A 212 14.39 -15.87 -5.00
CA SER A 212 14.50 -15.11 -3.76
C SER A 212 13.12 -14.80 -3.19
N THR A 213 12.82 -15.31 -1.99
CA THR A 213 11.63 -14.98 -1.20
C THR A 213 12.03 -14.31 0.12
N VAL A 214 11.08 -13.73 0.86
CA VAL A 214 11.41 -13.00 2.10
C VAL A 214 11.78 -13.97 3.21
N PHE A 215 10.85 -14.86 3.55
CA PHE A 215 11.02 -15.86 4.61
C PHE A 215 10.89 -17.27 4.08
N LYS A 216 11.46 -18.24 4.80
CA LYS A 216 11.18 -19.65 4.55
C LYS A 216 9.81 -20.02 5.04
N GLN A 217 9.17 -20.96 4.34
CA GLN A 217 7.89 -21.54 4.71
C GLN A 217 8.07 -22.97 5.22
N ASN A 218 7.22 -23.36 6.16
CA ASN A 218 7.04 -24.73 6.58
C ASN A 218 6.23 -25.52 5.51
N ASP A 219 6.17 -26.85 5.67
CA ASP A 219 5.43 -27.72 4.74
C ASP A 219 3.91 -27.42 4.69
N ASP A 220 3.36 -26.75 5.70
CA ASP A 220 1.95 -26.35 5.76
C ASP A 220 1.71 -24.93 5.20
N GLY A 221 2.75 -24.28 4.65
CA GLY A 221 2.71 -22.93 4.08
C GLY A 221 2.82 -21.80 5.10
N SER A 222 2.90 -22.08 6.40
CA SER A 222 3.14 -21.06 7.40
C SER A 222 4.57 -20.51 7.32
N PHE A 223 4.76 -19.22 7.64
CA PHE A 223 6.07 -18.60 7.60
C PHE A 223 6.88 -18.91 8.87
N THR A 224 8.19 -19.10 8.67
CA THR A 224 9.17 -19.08 9.75
C THR A 224 9.71 -17.67 9.91
N ASN A 225 10.48 -17.37 10.96
CA ASN A 225 11.25 -16.14 11.10
C ASN A 225 12.65 -16.23 10.45
N GLU A 226 12.93 -17.27 9.67
CA GLU A 226 14.20 -17.44 8.96
C GLU A 226 14.12 -16.77 7.59
N LEU A 227 15.00 -15.79 7.34
CA LEU A 227 15.08 -15.10 6.07
C LEU A 227 15.52 -16.04 4.93
N ASN A 228 14.92 -15.87 3.75
CA ASN A 228 15.30 -16.57 2.51
C ASN A 228 15.85 -15.63 1.43
N LEU A 229 16.03 -14.34 1.73
CA LEU A 229 16.52 -13.30 0.82
C LEU A 229 17.91 -13.57 0.21
N ALA A 230 18.69 -14.49 0.81
CA ALA A 230 20.00 -14.89 0.29
C ALA A 230 19.90 -15.82 -0.93
N THR A 231 18.80 -16.59 -1.08
CA THR A 231 18.60 -17.46 -2.24
C THR A 231 18.35 -16.62 -3.47
N GLY A 232 19.20 -16.71 -4.49
CA GLY A 232 19.09 -15.89 -5.72
C GLY A 232 19.24 -14.37 -5.52
N GLY A 233 19.54 -13.94 -4.28
CA GLY A 233 19.56 -12.53 -3.93
C GLY A 233 20.72 -11.75 -4.55
N ASP A 234 21.89 -12.36 -4.68
CA ASP A 234 23.07 -11.73 -5.33
C ASP A 234 22.81 -11.50 -6.82
N GLU A 235 22.19 -12.48 -7.50
CA GLU A 235 21.81 -12.38 -8.91
C GLU A 235 20.73 -11.33 -9.12
N PHE A 236 19.73 -11.27 -8.25
CA PHE A 236 18.71 -10.22 -8.29
C PHE A 236 19.29 -8.83 -8.02
N ALA A 237 20.16 -8.67 -7.03
CA ALA A 237 20.85 -7.42 -6.76
C ALA A 237 21.67 -6.93 -7.96
N GLN A 238 22.38 -7.85 -8.65
CA GLN A 238 23.10 -7.52 -9.87
C GLN A 238 22.14 -7.12 -11.00
N PHE A 239 21.00 -7.82 -11.16
CA PHE A 239 19.97 -7.47 -12.14
C PHE A 239 19.41 -6.05 -11.90
N LEU A 240 19.18 -5.65 -10.66
CA LEU A 240 18.76 -4.28 -10.31
C LEU A 240 19.83 -3.26 -10.76
N ALA A 241 21.10 -3.52 -10.48
CA ALA A 241 22.19 -2.62 -10.85
C ALA A 241 22.35 -2.50 -12.37
N ASP A 242 22.27 -3.61 -13.10
CA ASP A 242 22.42 -3.66 -14.57
C ASP A 242 21.28 -2.91 -15.28
N ASN A 243 20.10 -2.85 -14.65
CA ASN A 243 18.93 -2.14 -15.17
C ASN A 243 18.74 -0.73 -14.59
N GLY A 244 19.59 -0.30 -13.67
CA GLY A 244 19.64 1.06 -13.14
C GLY A 244 20.27 2.09 -14.10
N PRO A 245 20.36 3.38 -13.67
CA PRO A 245 20.88 4.49 -14.49
C PRO A 245 22.33 4.33 -14.98
N LYS A 246 23.13 3.48 -14.32
CA LYS A 246 24.50 3.17 -14.76
C LYS A 246 24.57 2.03 -15.78
N GLY A 247 23.49 1.31 -15.98
CA GLY A 247 23.30 0.24 -16.95
C GLY A 247 22.34 0.63 -18.07
N THR A 248 21.18 -0.04 -18.14
CA THR A 248 20.19 0.17 -19.21
C THR A 248 19.21 1.32 -18.94
N ASP A 249 19.20 1.90 -17.74
CA ASP A 249 18.28 2.95 -17.24
C ASP A 249 16.78 2.56 -17.36
N VAL A 250 16.48 1.27 -17.22
CA VAL A 250 15.08 0.81 -17.15
C VAL A 250 14.49 1.11 -15.78
N PHE A 251 15.23 0.88 -14.70
CA PHE A 251 14.84 1.25 -13.34
C PHE A 251 15.47 2.57 -12.93
N ASN A 252 14.70 3.42 -12.23
CA ASN A 252 15.19 4.71 -11.80
C ASN A 252 14.37 5.21 -10.59
N GLN A 253 15.05 5.71 -9.56
CA GLN A 253 14.43 6.23 -8.33
C GLN A 253 13.42 7.35 -8.57
N ASP A 254 13.61 8.13 -9.65
CA ASP A 254 12.73 9.25 -9.99
C ASP A 254 11.39 8.80 -10.61
N ARG A 255 11.19 7.50 -10.85
CA ARG A 255 9.95 6.95 -11.42
C ARG A 255 8.93 6.67 -10.32
N THR A 256 8.39 7.74 -9.74
CA THR A 256 7.34 7.65 -8.72
C THR A 256 6.04 7.13 -9.31
N TYR A 257 5.09 6.75 -8.46
CA TYR A 257 3.75 6.30 -8.84
C TYR A 257 3.11 7.20 -9.89
N ASP A 258 3.01 8.50 -9.62
CA ASP A 258 2.38 9.46 -10.53
C ASP A 258 3.07 9.52 -11.90
N ILE A 259 4.40 9.42 -11.92
CA ILE A 259 5.18 9.46 -13.16
C ILE A 259 4.95 8.22 -14.00
N VAL A 260 4.93 7.02 -13.41
CA VAL A 260 4.73 5.78 -14.18
C VAL A 260 3.31 5.65 -14.68
N VAL A 261 2.32 6.05 -13.87
CA VAL A 261 0.90 6.06 -14.26
C VAL A 261 0.66 7.04 -15.40
N ASP A 262 1.14 8.28 -15.27
CA ASP A 262 0.99 9.32 -16.31
C ASP A 262 1.71 8.94 -17.62
N ALA A 263 2.91 8.37 -17.53
CA ALA A 263 3.68 7.94 -18.70
C ALA A 263 2.99 6.76 -19.42
N PHE A 264 2.46 5.80 -18.69
CA PHE A 264 1.75 4.67 -19.28
C PHE A 264 0.42 5.10 -19.93
N ALA A 265 -0.36 5.94 -19.27
CA ALA A 265 -1.59 6.51 -19.79
C ALA A 265 -1.37 7.30 -21.10
N LYS A 266 -0.20 7.90 -21.29
CA LYS A 266 0.21 8.61 -22.51
C LYS A 266 0.76 7.70 -23.61
N GLY A 267 0.87 6.38 -23.38
CA GLY A 267 1.46 5.45 -24.32
C GLY A 267 2.98 5.60 -24.45
N GLU A 268 3.66 6.13 -23.43
CA GLU A 268 5.11 6.33 -23.44
C GLU A 268 5.89 5.04 -23.08
N SER A 269 5.20 3.94 -22.75
CA SER A 269 5.76 2.61 -22.49
C SER A 269 4.81 1.50 -22.94
N PRO A 270 5.30 0.37 -23.46
CA PRO A 270 4.48 -0.81 -23.73
C PRO A 270 4.13 -1.61 -22.47
N PHE A 271 4.90 -1.48 -21.38
CA PHE A 271 4.83 -2.32 -20.20
C PHE A 271 4.88 -1.52 -18.91
N LEU A 272 4.07 -1.95 -17.95
CA LEU A 272 4.05 -1.46 -16.56
C LEU A 272 3.84 -2.65 -15.62
N ILE A 273 4.66 -2.80 -14.57
CA ILE A 273 4.29 -3.63 -13.43
C ILE A 273 3.40 -2.78 -12.52
N GLY A 274 2.19 -3.26 -12.27
CA GLY A 274 1.23 -2.53 -11.46
C GLY A 274 0.07 -3.39 -10.98
N GLY A 275 -0.78 -2.79 -10.17
CA GLY A 275 -1.95 -3.44 -9.61
C GLY A 275 -3.26 -2.89 -10.16
N PRO A 276 -4.39 -3.55 -9.83
CA PRO A 276 -5.71 -3.18 -10.34
C PRO A 276 -6.11 -1.74 -9.99
N TRP A 277 -5.60 -1.18 -8.90
CA TRP A 277 -5.88 0.21 -8.47
C TRP A 277 -5.34 1.30 -9.42
N MET A 278 -4.53 0.95 -10.43
CA MET A 278 -4.00 1.89 -11.41
C MET A 278 -4.90 2.02 -12.65
N LEU A 279 -5.79 1.06 -12.90
CA LEU A 279 -6.50 0.89 -14.17
C LEU A 279 -7.31 2.10 -14.58
N ASP A 280 -8.03 2.71 -13.66
CA ASP A 280 -8.88 3.88 -13.93
C ASP A 280 -8.09 5.09 -14.46
N SER A 281 -6.79 5.14 -14.19
CA SER A 281 -5.92 6.22 -14.63
C SER A 281 -5.48 6.10 -16.09
N PHE A 282 -5.71 4.96 -16.76
CA PHE A 282 -5.19 4.71 -18.11
C PHE A 282 -6.15 5.09 -19.24
N GLY A 283 -7.38 5.48 -18.92
CA GLY A 283 -8.36 5.99 -19.90
C GLY A 283 -8.64 4.99 -21.02
N ASP A 284 -8.47 5.42 -22.28
CA ASP A 284 -8.80 4.63 -23.47
C ASP A 284 -7.65 3.70 -23.95
N VAL A 285 -6.61 3.46 -23.15
CA VAL A 285 -5.52 2.55 -23.52
C VAL A 285 -6.07 1.13 -23.59
N GLU A 286 -5.88 0.45 -24.73
CA GLU A 286 -6.22 -0.97 -24.86
C GLU A 286 -5.24 -1.82 -24.07
N LEU A 287 -5.72 -2.44 -22.98
CA LEU A 287 -4.92 -3.14 -22.00
C LEU A 287 -5.05 -4.66 -22.12
N SER A 288 -3.98 -5.35 -21.73
CA SER A 288 -3.98 -6.75 -21.32
C SER A 288 -3.25 -6.86 -19.98
N VAL A 289 -3.68 -7.80 -19.15
CA VAL A 289 -3.00 -8.15 -17.91
C VAL A 289 -2.43 -9.53 -18.05
N ASP A 290 -1.13 -9.65 -17.87
CA ASP A 290 -0.35 -10.86 -18.12
C ASP A 290 0.57 -11.15 -16.90
N PRO A 291 1.08 -12.38 -16.72
CA PRO A 291 2.14 -12.66 -15.75
C PRO A 291 3.38 -11.77 -15.98
N VAL A 292 4.03 -11.35 -14.89
CA VAL A 292 5.31 -10.63 -15.01
C VAL A 292 6.35 -11.51 -15.68
N PRO A 293 7.10 -11.01 -16.69
CA PRO A 293 8.09 -11.82 -17.39
C PRO A 293 9.23 -12.22 -16.45
N SER A 294 9.66 -13.48 -16.54
CA SER A 294 10.78 -13.99 -15.75
C SER A 294 12.10 -13.31 -16.14
N ALA A 295 12.84 -12.84 -15.15
CA ALA A 295 14.18 -12.28 -15.30
C ALA A 295 15.28 -13.26 -14.84
N GLY A 296 15.00 -14.11 -13.87
CA GLY A 296 15.95 -15.06 -13.28
C GLY A 296 15.79 -16.51 -13.73
N GLY A 297 14.71 -16.83 -14.48
CA GLY A 297 14.46 -18.17 -15.01
C GLY A 297 13.40 -18.97 -14.23
N GLU A 298 13.07 -18.59 -13.00
CA GLU A 298 11.94 -19.14 -12.26
C GLU A 298 10.66 -18.33 -12.55
N ALA A 299 9.50 -18.77 -12.06
CA ALA A 299 8.25 -18.01 -12.16
C ALA A 299 8.36 -16.67 -11.41
N ALA A 300 7.92 -15.59 -12.04
CA ALA A 300 7.85 -14.26 -11.43
C ALA A 300 6.58 -14.15 -10.57
N ALA A 301 6.58 -14.81 -9.43
CA ALA A 301 5.44 -14.90 -8.51
C ALA A 301 5.26 -13.60 -7.71
N PRO A 302 4.17 -12.86 -7.87
CA PRO A 302 3.89 -11.67 -7.07
C PRO A 302 3.48 -12.04 -5.64
N PHE A 303 3.37 -11.05 -4.77
CA PHE A 303 2.63 -11.23 -3.54
C PHE A 303 1.12 -11.35 -3.82
N ALA A 304 0.46 -12.27 -3.12
CA ALA A 304 -0.97 -12.23 -2.93
C ALA A 304 -1.27 -11.34 -1.72
N GLY A 305 -1.85 -10.18 -1.97
CA GLY A 305 -2.29 -9.24 -0.96
C GLY A 305 -3.76 -9.48 -0.61
N VAL A 306 -4.12 -9.39 0.65
CA VAL A 306 -5.52 -9.35 1.06
C VAL A 306 -5.78 -8.02 1.76
N GLN A 307 -6.78 -7.31 1.26
CA GLN A 307 -7.20 -6.03 1.84
C GLN A 307 -8.46 -6.23 2.67
N GLY A 308 -8.55 -5.51 3.78
CA GLY A 308 -9.68 -5.66 4.69
C GLY A 308 -9.89 -4.46 5.61
N PHE A 309 -10.82 -4.63 6.53
CA PHE A 309 -11.14 -3.65 7.55
C PHE A 309 -10.82 -4.23 8.92
N TYR A 310 -10.07 -3.49 9.72
CA TYR A 310 -9.72 -3.83 11.09
C TYR A 310 -10.60 -3.09 12.09
N LEU A 311 -11.02 -3.79 13.17
CA LEU A 311 -11.68 -3.19 14.32
C LEU A 311 -10.62 -2.70 15.31
N SER A 312 -10.68 -1.44 15.71
CA SER A 312 -9.80 -0.88 16.75
C SER A 312 -10.05 -1.52 18.12
N ALA A 313 -8.98 -1.94 18.80
CA ALA A 313 -9.05 -2.44 20.16
C ALA A 313 -9.50 -1.37 21.19
N GLN A 314 -9.41 -0.10 20.83
CA GLN A 314 -9.83 1.05 21.65
C GLN A 314 -11.10 1.72 21.10
N SER A 315 -11.85 1.04 20.20
CA SER A 315 -13.14 1.54 19.74
C SER A 315 -14.06 1.84 20.93
N LYS A 316 -14.70 3.00 20.90
CA LYS A 316 -15.74 3.38 21.88
C LYS A 316 -17.09 2.74 21.55
N ASN A 317 -17.23 2.19 20.34
CA ASN A 317 -18.46 1.66 19.78
C ASN A 317 -18.28 0.25 19.19
N PRO A 318 -17.63 -0.71 19.89
CA PRO A 318 -17.19 -1.97 19.26
C PRO A 318 -18.35 -2.79 18.71
N LEU A 319 -19.51 -2.81 19.36
CA LEU A 319 -20.68 -3.56 18.86
C LEU A 319 -21.28 -2.92 17.60
N ILE A 320 -21.34 -1.59 17.57
CA ILE A 320 -21.85 -0.84 16.41
C ILE A 320 -20.86 -0.98 15.23
N ALA A 321 -19.55 -0.91 15.50
CA ALA A 321 -18.52 -1.09 14.49
C ALA A 321 -18.56 -2.51 13.92
N THR A 322 -18.69 -3.54 14.74
CA THR A 322 -18.84 -4.92 14.29
C THR A 322 -20.10 -5.10 13.44
N ASP A 323 -21.24 -4.51 13.85
CA ASP A 323 -22.48 -4.56 13.07
C ASP A 323 -22.31 -3.92 11.68
N PHE A 324 -21.66 -2.74 11.63
CA PHE A 324 -21.35 -2.09 10.35
C PHE A 324 -20.46 -2.96 9.45
N MET A 325 -19.38 -3.52 9.98
CA MET A 325 -18.50 -4.42 9.24
C MET A 325 -19.25 -5.67 8.74
N VAL A 326 -19.92 -6.39 9.65
CA VAL A 326 -20.48 -7.72 9.37
C VAL A 326 -21.78 -7.66 8.58
N ASN A 327 -22.59 -6.63 8.68
CA ASN A 327 -23.90 -6.58 8.05
C ASN A 327 -24.05 -5.56 6.92
N TYR A 328 -23.04 -4.68 6.72
CA TYR A 328 -23.06 -3.68 5.66
C TYR A 328 -21.83 -3.77 4.75
N LEU A 329 -20.60 -3.77 5.29
CA LEU A 329 -19.39 -3.88 4.46
C LEU A 329 -19.17 -5.29 3.89
N SER A 330 -19.74 -6.34 4.50
CA SER A 330 -19.64 -7.73 4.02
C SER A 330 -20.68 -8.09 2.96
N THR A 331 -21.60 -7.19 2.60
CA THR A 331 -22.63 -7.49 1.61
C THR A 331 -22.06 -7.58 0.20
N GLU A 332 -22.67 -8.37 -0.67
CA GLU A 332 -22.28 -8.48 -2.08
C GLU A 332 -22.29 -7.10 -2.75
N GLU A 333 -23.31 -6.28 -2.47
CA GLU A 333 -23.44 -4.91 -3.00
C GLU A 333 -22.23 -4.04 -2.60
N ALA A 334 -21.83 -4.06 -1.32
CA ALA A 334 -20.68 -3.27 -0.84
C ALA A 334 -19.35 -3.81 -1.40
N GLN A 335 -19.20 -5.12 -1.50
CA GLN A 335 -18.00 -5.76 -2.06
C GLN A 335 -17.84 -5.44 -3.56
N LEU A 336 -18.93 -5.48 -4.33
CA LEU A 336 -18.94 -5.06 -5.74
C LEU A 336 -18.70 -3.57 -5.89
N ALA A 337 -19.27 -2.72 -5.03
CA ALA A 337 -18.99 -1.28 -5.06
C ALA A 337 -17.51 -0.96 -4.77
N MET A 338 -16.86 -1.72 -3.87
CA MET A 338 -15.41 -1.59 -3.63
C MET A 338 -14.59 -2.07 -4.83
N TYR A 339 -15.02 -3.13 -5.50
CA TYR A 339 -14.42 -3.58 -6.75
C TYR A 339 -14.54 -2.53 -7.86
N GLU A 340 -15.74 -1.99 -8.08
CA GLU A 340 -15.98 -0.94 -9.08
C GLU A 340 -15.16 0.33 -8.81
N ALA A 341 -14.95 0.68 -7.55
CA ALA A 341 -14.20 1.88 -7.17
C ALA A 341 -12.67 1.71 -7.21
N GLY A 342 -12.15 0.49 -7.03
CA GLY A 342 -10.71 0.26 -6.85
C GLY A 342 -10.12 -0.85 -7.72
N GLY A 343 -10.93 -1.50 -8.57
CA GLY A 343 -10.51 -2.55 -9.52
C GLY A 343 -10.00 -3.85 -8.87
N ARG A 344 -10.02 -3.95 -7.53
CA ARG A 344 -9.48 -5.11 -6.80
C ARG A 344 -10.46 -6.27 -6.78
N PRO A 345 -10.06 -7.49 -7.21
CA PRO A 345 -10.93 -8.66 -7.14
C PRO A 345 -11.51 -8.88 -5.74
N PRO A 346 -12.85 -9.05 -5.61
CA PRO A 346 -13.49 -9.21 -4.31
C PRO A 346 -13.05 -10.46 -3.57
N ALA A 347 -13.02 -10.39 -2.24
CA ALA A 347 -12.77 -11.54 -1.37
C ALA A 347 -14.05 -12.37 -1.09
N LEU A 348 -15.24 -11.80 -1.29
CA LEU A 348 -16.52 -12.49 -1.19
C LEU A 348 -16.76 -13.31 -2.46
N LYS A 349 -16.97 -14.63 -2.34
CA LYS A 349 -17.08 -15.58 -3.47
C LYS A 349 -18.11 -15.16 -4.50
N ALA A 350 -19.31 -14.75 -4.07
CA ALA A 350 -20.36 -14.30 -4.98
C ALA A 350 -19.98 -13.06 -5.81
N ALA A 351 -19.33 -12.08 -5.17
CA ALA A 351 -18.85 -10.88 -5.86
C ALA A 351 -17.63 -11.19 -6.76
N ALA A 352 -16.76 -12.11 -6.36
CA ALA A 352 -15.62 -12.55 -7.16
C ALA A 352 -16.05 -13.24 -8.46
N GLU A 353 -17.12 -14.05 -8.44
CA GLU A 353 -17.70 -14.67 -9.64
C GLU A 353 -18.17 -13.61 -10.65
N VAL A 354 -18.79 -12.53 -10.18
CA VAL A 354 -19.24 -11.41 -11.04
C VAL A 354 -18.02 -10.65 -11.59
N ALA A 355 -17.04 -10.33 -10.74
CA ALA A 355 -15.84 -9.60 -11.15
C ALA A 355 -14.98 -10.36 -12.17
N ALA A 356 -14.96 -11.70 -12.11
CA ALA A 356 -14.20 -12.54 -13.03
C ALA A 356 -14.76 -12.58 -14.47
N GLU A 357 -15.95 -12.02 -14.71
CA GLU A 357 -16.48 -11.84 -16.08
C GLU A 357 -15.69 -10.75 -16.85
N ASP A 358 -15.02 -9.83 -16.14
CA ASP A 358 -14.15 -8.84 -16.75
C ASP A 358 -12.80 -9.47 -17.16
N PRO A 359 -12.39 -9.37 -18.46
CA PRO A 359 -11.13 -9.95 -18.93
C PRO A 359 -9.87 -9.41 -18.23
N ILE A 360 -9.90 -8.16 -17.77
CA ILE A 360 -8.78 -7.54 -17.04
C ILE A 360 -8.65 -8.16 -15.64
N THR A 361 -9.77 -8.30 -14.95
CA THR A 361 -9.81 -8.98 -13.64
C THR A 361 -9.40 -10.44 -13.76
N ALA A 362 -9.91 -11.15 -14.79
CA ALA A 362 -9.46 -12.51 -15.10
C ALA A 362 -7.95 -12.60 -15.37
N GLY A 363 -7.37 -11.57 -16.00
CA GLY A 363 -5.93 -11.44 -16.21
C GLY A 363 -5.14 -11.34 -14.90
N PHE A 364 -5.60 -10.51 -13.94
CA PHE A 364 -4.97 -10.44 -12.61
C PHE A 364 -5.07 -11.76 -11.85
N ILE A 365 -6.22 -12.43 -11.90
CA ILE A 365 -6.40 -13.75 -11.28
C ILE A 365 -5.42 -14.75 -11.89
N ALA A 366 -5.29 -14.79 -13.21
CA ALA A 366 -4.36 -15.68 -13.91
C ALA A 366 -2.89 -15.36 -13.60
N ALA A 367 -2.52 -14.07 -13.57
CA ALA A 367 -1.17 -13.62 -13.20
C ALA A 367 -0.81 -13.93 -11.74
N GLY A 368 -1.83 -14.03 -10.88
CA GLY A 368 -1.67 -14.40 -9.47
C GLY A 368 -1.68 -15.91 -9.18
N ALA A 369 -1.71 -16.78 -10.21
CA ALA A 369 -1.82 -18.24 -10.00
C ALA A 369 -0.66 -18.82 -9.16
N ASP A 370 0.54 -18.26 -9.28
CA ASP A 370 1.73 -18.64 -8.52
C ASP A 370 2.05 -17.66 -7.38
N ALA A 371 1.12 -16.72 -7.08
CA ALA A 371 1.33 -15.69 -6.07
C ALA A 371 1.63 -16.29 -4.69
N GLN A 372 2.54 -15.64 -3.97
CA GLN A 372 2.90 -16.00 -2.61
C GLN A 372 2.16 -15.10 -1.62
N PRO A 373 1.55 -15.65 -0.55
CA PRO A 373 0.99 -14.79 0.50
C PRO A 373 2.05 -13.83 1.04
N MET A 374 1.69 -12.57 1.27
CA MET A 374 2.57 -11.70 2.04
C MET A 374 2.72 -12.25 3.47
N PRO A 375 3.94 -12.28 4.02
CA PRO A 375 4.12 -12.73 5.39
C PRO A 375 3.39 -11.82 6.40
N SER A 376 2.45 -12.40 7.14
CA SER A 376 1.68 -11.70 8.19
C SER A 376 2.29 -11.84 9.60
N ILE A 377 3.52 -12.37 9.69
CA ILE A 377 4.25 -12.49 10.95
C ILE A 377 4.79 -11.12 11.41
N PRO A 378 4.93 -10.89 12.74
CA PRO A 378 5.40 -9.61 13.27
C PRO A 378 6.75 -9.16 12.73
N GLU A 379 7.63 -10.10 12.40
CA GLU A 379 8.99 -9.88 11.89
C GLU A 379 8.99 -9.19 10.52
N MET A 380 7.91 -9.31 9.74
CA MET A 380 7.81 -8.66 8.43
C MET A 380 7.88 -7.13 8.52
N ALA A 381 7.43 -6.54 9.61
CA ALA A 381 7.51 -5.09 9.84
C ALA A 381 8.95 -4.56 9.80
N ALA A 382 9.92 -5.35 10.26
CA ALA A 382 11.34 -5.00 10.26
C ALA A 382 12.00 -5.13 8.86
N VAL A 383 11.34 -5.79 7.90
CA VAL A 383 11.91 -6.09 6.58
C VAL A 383 11.72 -4.95 5.59
N TRP A 384 10.53 -4.36 5.51
CA TRP A 384 10.13 -3.45 4.44
C TRP A 384 11.11 -2.30 4.19
N THR A 385 11.43 -1.53 5.23
CA THR A 385 12.27 -0.33 5.09
C THR A 385 13.71 -0.64 4.68
N PRO A 386 14.47 -1.54 5.35
CA PRO A 386 15.83 -1.84 4.92
C PRO A 386 15.87 -2.51 3.53
N TRP A 387 14.88 -3.32 3.18
CA TRP A 387 14.79 -3.95 1.87
C TRP A 387 14.60 -2.91 0.76
N GLY A 388 13.57 -2.05 0.84
CA GLY A 388 13.32 -1.03 -0.17
C GLY A 388 14.48 -0.05 -0.34
N ARG A 389 15.07 0.44 0.77
CA ARG A 389 16.24 1.33 0.71
C ARG A 389 17.45 0.70 0.06
N THR A 390 17.67 -0.59 0.29
CA THR A 390 18.78 -1.32 -0.33
C THR A 390 18.57 -1.46 -1.82
N GLU A 391 17.37 -1.84 -2.29
CA GLU A 391 17.02 -1.87 -3.71
C GLU A 391 17.25 -0.49 -4.36
N ALA A 392 16.75 0.57 -3.74
CA ALA A 392 16.90 1.93 -4.24
C ALA A 392 18.39 2.33 -4.37
N GLN A 393 19.23 2.00 -3.39
CA GLN A 393 20.67 2.28 -3.44
C GLN A 393 21.40 1.49 -4.52
N ILE A 394 21.02 0.22 -4.71
CA ILE A 394 21.55 -0.65 -5.77
C ILE A 394 21.18 -0.09 -7.14
N ILE A 395 19.89 0.22 -7.36
CA ILE A 395 19.40 0.80 -8.62
C ILE A 395 20.09 2.12 -8.91
N ALA A 396 20.27 3.01 -7.95
CA ALA A 396 21.01 4.26 -8.11
C ALA A 396 22.51 4.03 -8.40
N GLY A 397 23.01 2.80 -8.20
CA GLY A 397 24.41 2.43 -8.34
C GLY A 397 25.30 3.14 -7.32
N SER A 398 24.79 3.47 -6.14
CA SER A 398 25.52 4.14 -5.06
C SER A 398 26.31 3.20 -4.18
N VAL A 399 26.03 1.88 -4.27
CA VAL A 399 26.64 0.80 -3.50
C VAL A 399 27.05 -0.37 -4.38
N ASP A 400 27.89 -1.28 -3.87
CA ASP A 400 28.13 -2.57 -4.47
C ASP A 400 26.90 -3.46 -4.26
N PRO A 401 26.31 -4.07 -5.31
CA PRO A 401 25.05 -4.82 -5.20
C PRO A 401 25.12 -5.98 -4.21
N ALA A 402 26.10 -6.86 -4.32
CA ALA A 402 26.21 -8.06 -3.50
C ALA A 402 26.54 -7.72 -2.02
N GLU A 403 27.45 -6.75 -1.79
CA GLU A 403 27.78 -6.30 -0.44
C GLU A 403 26.58 -5.63 0.25
N ALA A 404 25.81 -4.81 -0.47
CA ALA A 404 24.66 -4.13 0.07
C ALA A 404 23.54 -5.12 0.41
N TRP A 405 23.26 -6.08 -0.48
CA TRP A 405 22.25 -7.11 -0.27
C TRP A 405 22.60 -8.01 0.94
N ALA A 406 23.82 -8.51 1.03
CA ALA A 406 24.28 -9.30 2.17
C ALA A 406 24.25 -8.52 3.50
N LYS A 407 24.58 -7.23 3.45
CA LYS A 407 24.50 -6.35 4.63
C LYS A 407 23.05 -6.17 5.08
N MET A 408 22.13 -5.90 4.18
CA MET A 408 20.69 -5.77 4.45
C MET A 408 20.15 -7.02 5.16
N ILE A 409 20.45 -8.22 4.65
CA ILE A 409 20.03 -9.49 5.27
C ILE A 409 20.58 -9.59 6.70
N THR A 410 21.84 -9.23 6.89
CA THR A 410 22.48 -9.27 8.22
C THR A 410 21.81 -8.30 9.20
N ASP A 411 21.50 -7.09 8.74
CA ASP A 411 20.87 -6.05 9.57
C ASP A 411 19.43 -6.47 9.95
N ILE A 412 18.64 -6.96 9.00
CA ILE A 412 17.27 -7.47 9.25
C ILE A 412 17.34 -8.64 10.24
N GLN A 413 18.22 -9.62 10.02
CA GLN A 413 18.33 -10.78 10.91
C GLN A 413 18.71 -10.37 12.33
N ALA A 414 19.53 -9.33 12.50
CA ALA A 414 19.89 -8.80 13.82
C ALA A 414 18.71 -8.10 14.53
N GLU A 415 17.76 -7.56 13.78
CA GLU A 415 16.57 -6.89 14.32
C GLU A 415 15.47 -7.89 14.73
N ILE A 416 15.26 -8.92 13.92
CA ILE A 416 14.20 -9.93 14.18
C ILE A 416 14.64 -11.04 15.14
N GLY A 417 15.94 -11.21 15.41
CA GLY A 417 16.49 -12.13 16.43
C GLY A 417 17.00 -13.44 15.87
#